data_f256441ccc35a9c375fa7c4a8f73b7ca
#
_entry.id   f256441ccc35a9c375fa7c4a8f73b7ca
#
_cell.length_a   1.000
_cell.length_b   1.000
_cell.length_c   1.000
_cell.angle_alpha   90.00
_cell.angle_beta   90.00
_cell.angle_gamma   90.00
#
_symmetry.space_group_name_H-M   'P 1'
#
loop_
_entity.id
_entity.type
_entity.pdbx_description
1 polymer ?
#
loop_
_entity_poly.entity_id
_entity_poly.type
_entity_poly.pdbx_seq_one_letter_code
_entity_poly.pdbx_strand_id
1 'polypeptide(L)'
;MTFLLGTSNRLLDIKFGLVCLAAALLANEPAAAQSPKIGDPPEASNMRLVGFNDLQGRSAYQPTIHHQGDRWIAYIGHHGGTDAIQKPMNPMTGQAEFNGTSIVDVTDPAHPVYLRHLPGQEGTYEAGGAQMTRVCDGKDLPKGDPGAVYLLRTFGGAAHEIWNVADPANPKLIARLDGLKDTHKSWWECKTGVAFLVSGVPSWRIRRMTEVYDLSDPAKPVKIREFGLPGQEPGSAGRVPTELHGMISTGPEGNRVYFGYGTNKGGILQIVDRDKLINGPKEPTPDNLRAPVIGEMEMSPLNGAHTTYPLGKMTIPQFANDKFASQRDMVMIVDEALINECQPGEARQMMWFVDATVEAKPMVVASYSVPEASGKFCERGGRFGSHSSNESMAPVFFRKLAFVTWFNAGVRAIDIRDPYHPKEVGYFIPAITAATDKRCIKVNGQDACKVAIQSNNVETDDRGYIYVVDRANTGLHILEVTGPAREITALPAN
;
A
#
# COMPACT_ATOMS: atom_id res chain seq x y z
N MET A 1 62.78 -53.61 35.74
CA MET A 1 62.72 -55.07 35.85
C MET A 1 62.15 -55.60 34.55
N THR A 2 62.99 -56.23 33.82
CA THR A 2 62.86 -56.80 32.47
C THR A 2 61.92 -57.99 32.48
N PHE A 3 61.14 -58.24 31.46
CA PHE A 3 61.04 -59.55 30.79
C PHE A 3 60.31 -59.42 29.43
N LEU A 4 61.00 -60.05 28.50
CA LEU A 4 60.79 -60.22 27.06
C LEU A 4 59.88 -61.42 26.75
N LEU A 5 59.52 -61.51 25.47
CA LEU A 5 59.15 -62.63 24.58
C LEU A 5 57.63 -62.93 24.54
N GLY A 6 57.05 -63.18 23.40
CA GLY A 6 57.59 -63.61 22.12
C GLY A 6 56.49 -63.77 21.07
N THR A 7 56.92 -63.84 19.89
CA THR A 7 56.37 -63.96 18.53
C THR A 7 55.24 -64.97 18.31
N SER A 8 54.31 -64.65 17.42
CA SER A 8 53.99 -65.54 16.27
C SER A 8 53.15 -64.85 15.18
N ASN A 9 53.65 -64.84 13.97
CA ASN A 9 53.02 -64.49 12.70
C ASN A 9 51.89 -65.45 12.34
N ARG A 10 50.75 -64.89 11.87
CA ARG A 10 50.02 -65.46 10.74
C ARG A 10 49.35 -64.34 9.94
N LEU A 11 49.82 -64.15 8.71
CA LEU A 11 49.18 -63.41 7.63
C LEU A 11 47.85 -64.09 7.30
N LEU A 12 46.78 -63.25 7.27
CA LEU A 12 45.57 -63.57 6.53
C LEU A 12 45.27 -62.37 5.64
N ASP A 13 45.52 -62.52 4.37
CA ASP A 13 45.12 -61.57 3.31
C ASP A 13 43.61 -61.57 3.20
N ILE A 14 42.97 -60.48 3.59
CA ILE A 14 41.61 -60.17 3.21
C ILE A 14 41.65 -58.91 2.33
N LYS A 15 41.53 -59.13 1.04
CA LYS A 15 41.28 -58.05 0.08
C LYS A 15 39.86 -57.48 0.29
N PHE A 16 39.73 -56.36 0.98
CA PHE A 16 38.52 -55.57 0.96
C PHE A 16 38.57 -54.66 -0.27
N GLY A 17 37.72 -54.99 -1.24
CA GLY A 17 37.42 -54.08 -2.36
C GLY A 17 36.66 -52.90 -1.88
N LEU A 18 37.30 -51.74 -1.87
CA LEU A 18 36.66 -50.44 -1.62
C LEU A 18 35.85 -50.04 -2.87
N VAL A 19 34.54 -50.34 -2.86
CA VAL A 19 33.60 -49.76 -3.83
C VAL A 19 33.30 -48.33 -3.36
N CYS A 20 33.99 -47.35 -3.93
CA CYS A 20 33.63 -45.97 -3.78
C CYS A 20 32.30 -45.70 -4.52
N LEU A 21 31.18 -45.72 -3.80
CA LEU A 21 29.92 -45.14 -4.25
C LEU A 21 30.06 -43.62 -4.15
N ALA A 22 30.48 -42.99 -5.26
CA ALA A 22 30.34 -41.54 -5.41
C ALA A 22 28.86 -41.21 -5.58
N ALA A 23 28.18 -40.96 -4.45
CA ALA A 23 26.88 -40.30 -4.48
C ALA A 23 27.14 -38.86 -4.91
N ALA A 24 26.88 -38.57 -6.21
CA ALA A 24 26.80 -37.21 -6.71
C ALA A 24 25.60 -36.52 -6.00
N LEU A 25 25.89 -35.82 -4.94
CA LEU A 25 25.00 -34.78 -4.42
C LEU A 25 24.91 -33.72 -5.51
N LEU A 26 23.90 -33.83 -6.38
CA LEU A 26 23.44 -32.71 -7.17
C LEU A 26 22.89 -31.69 -6.17
N ALA A 27 23.76 -30.82 -5.68
CA ALA A 27 23.33 -29.57 -5.09
C ALA A 27 22.54 -28.85 -6.19
N ASN A 28 21.22 -28.83 -6.08
CA ASN A 28 20.43 -27.85 -6.79
C ASN A 28 20.90 -26.50 -6.28
N GLU A 29 21.88 -25.91 -6.95
CA GLU A 29 22.11 -24.49 -6.81
C GLU A 29 20.79 -23.81 -7.19
N PRO A 30 20.24 -22.93 -6.36
CA PRO A 30 19.08 -22.16 -6.76
C PRO A 30 19.46 -21.43 -8.04
N ALA A 31 18.74 -21.69 -9.13
CA ALA A 31 18.97 -21.06 -10.41
C ALA A 31 19.13 -19.55 -10.17
N ALA A 32 20.29 -19.02 -10.58
CA ALA A 32 20.57 -17.60 -10.41
C ALA A 32 19.38 -16.84 -11.01
N ALA A 33 18.61 -16.12 -10.14
CA ALA A 33 17.45 -15.39 -10.59
C ALA A 33 17.89 -14.39 -11.66
N GLN A 34 17.58 -14.68 -12.91
CA GLN A 34 17.86 -13.78 -14.03
C GLN A 34 16.93 -12.57 -13.92
N SER A 35 17.39 -11.40 -14.39
CA SER A 35 16.49 -10.25 -14.53
C SER A 35 15.28 -10.66 -15.40
N PRO A 36 14.04 -10.35 -14.98
CA PRO A 36 12.83 -10.73 -15.74
C PRO A 36 12.90 -10.23 -17.18
N LYS A 37 12.38 -11.01 -18.12
CA LYS A 37 12.28 -10.67 -19.55
C LYS A 37 10.82 -10.63 -19.97
N ILE A 38 10.52 -9.86 -21.02
CA ILE A 38 9.18 -9.86 -21.63
C ILE A 38 8.90 -11.27 -22.15
N GLY A 39 7.77 -11.83 -21.73
CA GLY A 39 7.35 -13.19 -22.03
C GLY A 39 7.65 -14.22 -20.93
N ASP A 40 8.43 -13.86 -19.91
CA ASP A 40 8.54 -14.71 -18.72
C ASP A 40 7.20 -14.75 -17.97
N PRO A 41 6.84 -15.89 -17.34
CA PRO A 41 5.65 -15.96 -16.50
C PRO A 41 5.80 -15.12 -15.21
N PRO A 42 4.70 -14.74 -14.55
CA PRO A 42 4.76 -14.16 -13.22
C PRO A 42 5.32 -15.17 -12.21
N GLU A 43 5.96 -14.66 -11.16
CA GLU A 43 6.43 -15.49 -10.04
C GLU A 43 5.33 -15.51 -8.97
N ALA A 44 4.98 -16.67 -8.43
CA ALA A 44 3.94 -16.78 -7.42
C ALA A 44 4.16 -17.95 -6.45
N SER A 45 3.65 -17.78 -5.24
CA SER A 45 3.51 -18.85 -4.26
C SER A 45 2.22 -18.61 -3.47
N ASN A 46 1.35 -19.62 -3.37
CA ASN A 46 0.06 -19.57 -2.68
C ASN A 46 -0.85 -18.39 -3.09
N MET A 47 -0.60 -17.83 -4.26
CA MET A 47 -1.43 -16.83 -4.93
C MET A 47 -1.45 -17.14 -6.44
N ARG A 48 -2.55 -16.83 -7.12
CA ARG A 48 -2.65 -16.99 -8.56
C ARG A 48 -3.33 -15.82 -9.23
N LEU A 49 -3.00 -15.59 -10.49
CA LEU A 49 -3.67 -14.63 -11.35
C LEU A 49 -5.05 -15.18 -11.75
N VAL A 50 -6.08 -14.37 -11.56
CA VAL A 50 -7.45 -14.63 -12.00
C VAL A 50 -7.76 -13.86 -13.27
N GLY A 51 -7.43 -12.56 -13.29
CA GLY A 51 -7.66 -11.69 -14.44
C GLY A 51 -6.67 -10.54 -14.51
N PHE A 52 -6.64 -9.90 -15.66
CA PHE A 52 -5.71 -8.83 -15.98
C PHE A 52 -6.36 -7.77 -16.86
N ASN A 53 -6.00 -6.50 -16.62
CA ASN A 53 -6.31 -5.38 -17.50
C ASN A 53 -5.09 -4.47 -17.62
N ASP A 54 -4.68 -4.11 -18.83
CA ASP A 54 -3.47 -3.32 -19.09
C ASP A 54 -3.60 -1.84 -18.66
N LEU A 55 -4.81 -1.40 -18.29
CA LEU A 55 -5.11 -0.01 -17.94
C LEU A 55 -4.62 1.00 -19.00
N GLN A 56 -4.59 0.57 -20.27
CA GLN A 56 -4.10 1.37 -21.40
C GLN A 56 -2.62 1.82 -21.24
N GLY A 57 -1.80 1.05 -20.51
CA GLY A 57 -0.39 1.38 -20.25
C GLY A 57 -0.20 2.61 -19.39
N ARG A 58 -1.11 2.89 -18.45
CA ARG A 58 -1.06 4.06 -17.55
C ARG A 58 -0.45 3.72 -16.20
N SER A 59 0.34 4.65 -15.64
CA SER A 59 0.98 4.53 -14.33
C SER A 59 -0.07 4.52 -13.21
N ALA A 60 -0.42 3.35 -12.69
CA ALA A 60 -1.47 3.21 -11.68
C ALA A 60 -0.96 3.41 -10.25
N TYR A 61 -1.83 3.98 -9.39
CA TYR A 61 -1.51 4.24 -7.99
C TYR A 61 -2.47 3.52 -7.03
N GLN A 62 -3.72 3.99 -6.88
CA GLN A 62 -4.67 3.47 -5.90
C GLN A 62 -5.85 2.79 -6.57
N PRO A 63 -6.08 1.49 -6.37
CA PRO A 63 -7.34 0.85 -6.70
C PRO A 63 -8.33 1.06 -5.54
N THR A 64 -9.59 1.33 -5.84
CA THR A 64 -10.73 1.29 -4.91
C THR A 64 -11.79 0.42 -5.53
N ILE A 65 -12.16 -0.66 -4.85
CA ILE A 65 -13.15 -1.60 -5.35
C ILE A 65 -14.47 -1.32 -4.64
N HIS A 66 -15.51 -1.07 -5.42
CA HIS A 66 -16.82 -0.73 -4.90
C HIS A 66 -17.89 -1.68 -5.41
N HIS A 67 -18.70 -2.23 -4.49
CA HIS A 67 -19.85 -3.05 -4.82
C HIS A 67 -21.05 -2.12 -5.11
N GLN A 68 -21.33 -1.91 -6.39
CA GLN A 68 -22.31 -0.96 -6.90
C GLN A 68 -23.51 -1.69 -7.50
N GLY A 69 -24.56 -1.87 -6.72
CA GLY A 69 -25.72 -2.68 -7.12
C GLY A 69 -25.37 -4.17 -7.19
N ASP A 70 -25.43 -4.73 -8.37
CA ASP A 70 -25.02 -6.12 -8.68
C ASP A 70 -23.63 -6.24 -9.31
N ARG A 71 -22.88 -5.12 -9.37
CA ARG A 71 -21.59 -5.02 -10.04
C ARG A 71 -20.49 -4.65 -9.06
N TRP A 72 -19.28 -5.15 -9.32
CA TRP A 72 -18.06 -4.68 -8.68
C TRP A 72 -17.29 -3.80 -9.66
N ILE A 73 -17.07 -2.55 -9.28
CA ILE A 73 -16.38 -1.57 -10.10
C ILE A 73 -15.06 -1.19 -9.43
N ALA A 74 -13.97 -1.28 -10.18
CA ALA A 74 -12.66 -0.80 -9.77
C ALA A 74 -12.45 0.62 -10.30
N TYR A 75 -12.26 1.56 -9.38
CA TYR A 75 -11.87 2.94 -9.64
C TYR A 75 -10.37 3.04 -9.37
N ILE A 76 -9.57 3.25 -10.40
CA ILE A 76 -8.12 3.18 -10.30
C ILE A 76 -7.52 4.54 -10.60
N GLY A 77 -6.94 5.16 -9.55
CA GLY A 77 -6.21 6.41 -9.68
C GLY A 77 -4.84 6.20 -10.33
N HIS A 78 -4.39 7.18 -11.11
CA HIS A 78 -3.11 7.16 -11.79
C HIS A 78 -2.26 8.38 -11.43
N HIS A 79 -0.95 8.18 -11.32
CA HIS A 79 0.02 9.27 -11.41
C HIS A 79 -0.04 9.93 -12.77
N GLY A 80 0.52 11.12 -12.92
CA GLY A 80 0.80 11.72 -14.22
C GLY A 80 1.66 10.81 -15.09
N GLY A 81 1.78 11.15 -16.36
CA GLY A 81 2.62 10.41 -17.29
C GLY A 81 4.11 10.45 -16.92
N THR A 82 4.91 9.66 -17.62
CA THR A 82 6.38 9.72 -17.52
C THR A 82 6.92 10.78 -18.48
N ASP A 83 8.21 11.11 -18.33
CA ASP A 83 8.87 12.03 -19.28
C ASP A 83 8.84 11.49 -20.73
N ALA A 84 8.81 10.16 -20.88
CA ALA A 84 8.73 9.51 -22.18
C ALA A 84 7.30 9.53 -22.76
N ILE A 85 6.27 9.37 -21.92
CA ILE A 85 4.87 9.29 -22.35
C ILE A 85 4.01 10.11 -21.38
N GLN A 86 3.77 11.37 -21.69
CA GLN A 86 2.92 12.25 -20.85
C GLN A 86 1.43 12.01 -21.08
N LYS A 87 1.04 11.73 -22.33
CA LYS A 87 -0.35 11.49 -22.76
C LYS A 87 -0.46 10.15 -23.49
N PRO A 88 -0.70 9.05 -22.78
CA PRO A 88 -1.00 7.79 -23.45
C PRO A 88 -2.24 7.88 -24.34
N MET A 89 -2.23 7.12 -25.44
CA MET A 89 -3.40 7.01 -26.30
C MET A 89 -4.54 6.29 -25.57
N ASN A 90 -5.73 6.87 -25.61
CA ASN A 90 -6.95 6.17 -25.18
C ASN A 90 -7.58 5.48 -26.39
N PRO A 91 -7.53 4.14 -26.47
CA PRO A 91 -8.06 3.42 -27.63
C PRO A 91 -9.58 3.52 -27.78
N MET A 92 -10.31 3.87 -26.71
CA MET A 92 -11.76 4.03 -26.76
C MET A 92 -12.19 5.35 -27.43
N THR A 93 -11.37 6.40 -27.32
CA THR A 93 -11.67 7.72 -27.89
C THR A 93 -10.79 8.05 -29.11
N GLY A 94 -9.71 7.33 -29.31
CA GLY A 94 -8.70 7.60 -30.34
C GLY A 94 -7.90 8.88 -30.05
N GLN A 95 -7.91 9.39 -28.81
CA GLN A 95 -7.22 10.63 -28.43
C GLN A 95 -6.12 10.35 -27.40
N ALA A 96 -5.06 11.15 -27.42
CA ALA A 96 -4.06 11.16 -26.36
C ALA A 96 -4.59 11.95 -25.16
N GLU A 97 -4.64 11.32 -23.97
CA GLU A 97 -5.22 11.89 -22.76
C GLU A 97 -4.23 11.84 -21.61
N PHE A 98 -4.19 12.88 -20.76
CA PHE A 98 -3.42 12.82 -19.50
C PHE A 98 -3.93 11.70 -18.62
N ASN A 99 -3.04 11.07 -17.86
CA ASN A 99 -3.43 10.09 -16.86
C ASN A 99 -4.45 10.68 -15.88
N GLY A 100 -5.31 9.84 -15.33
CA GLY A 100 -6.39 10.30 -14.47
C GLY A 100 -6.97 9.16 -13.64
N THR A 101 -8.20 8.75 -13.92
CA THR A 101 -8.84 7.60 -13.25
C THR A 101 -9.38 6.64 -14.29
N SER A 102 -8.97 5.38 -14.22
CA SER A 102 -9.56 4.28 -14.97
C SER A 102 -10.74 3.70 -14.20
N ILE A 103 -11.84 3.42 -14.90
CA ILE A 103 -13.02 2.75 -14.36
C ILE A 103 -13.16 1.42 -15.08
N VAL A 104 -13.10 0.33 -14.31
CA VAL A 104 -13.09 -1.04 -14.82
C VAL A 104 -14.18 -1.86 -14.12
N ASP A 105 -15.02 -2.52 -14.88
CA ASP A 105 -15.95 -3.51 -14.36
C ASP A 105 -15.17 -4.80 -14.05
N VAL A 106 -15.22 -5.22 -12.81
CA VAL A 106 -14.55 -6.40 -12.28
C VAL A 106 -15.57 -7.39 -11.69
N THR A 107 -16.82 -7.29 -12.12
CA THR A 107 -17.91 -8.22 -11.73
C THR A 107 -17.54 -9.65 -12.07
N ASP A 108 -17.06 -9.89 -13.30
CA ASP A 108 -16.31 -11.07 -13.63
C ASP A 108 -14.80 -10.78 -13.48
N PRO A 109 -14.17 -11.23 -12.39
CA PRO A 109 -12.76 -10.92 -12.15
C PRO A 109 -11.81 -11.57 -13.16
N ALA A 110 -12.25 -12.63 -13.88
CA ALA A 110 -11.44 -13.27 -14.91
C ALA A 110 -11.43 -12.48 -16.23
N HIS A 111 -12.46 -11.68 -16.47
CA HIS A 111 -12.64 -10.88 -17.68
C HIS A 111 -12.97 -9.41 -17.36
N PRO A 112 -12.03 -8.66 -16.74
CA PRO A 112 -12.26 -7.27 -16.36
C PRO A 112 -12.47 -6.39 -17.61
N VAL A 113 -13.56 -5.60 -17.60
CA VAL A 113 -13.97 -4.77 -18.74
C VAL A 113 -13.66 -3.31 -18.46
N TYR A 114 -12.82 -2.68 -19.27
CA TYR A 114 -12.53 -1.25 -19.19
C TYR A 114 -13.74 -0.43 -19.64
N LEU A 115 -14.31 0.42 -18.76
CA LEU A 115 -15.52 1.18 -19.04
C LEU A 115 -15.23 2.61 -19.46
N ARG A 116 -14.29 3.28 -18.78
CA ARG A 116 -14.04 4.71 -18.98
C ARG A 116 -12.67 5.11 -18.46
N HIS A 117 -12.05 6.09 -19.12
CA HIS A 117 -10.98 6.91 -18.57
C HIS A 117 -11.50 8.30 -18.25
N LEU A 118 -11.26 8.81 -17.05
CA LEU A 118 -11.46 10.20 -16.65
C LEU A 118 -10.11 10.89 -16.62
N PRO A 119 -9.79 11.76 -17.59
CA PRO A 119 -8.53 12.50 -17.57
C PRO A 119 -8.31 13.26 -16.27
N GLY A 120 -7.07 13.29 -15.80
CA GLY A 120 -6.62 14.05 -14.65
C GLY A 120 -5.89 15.33 -15.05
N GLN A 121 -5.18 15.93 -14.10
CA GLN A 121 -4.39 17.13 -14.33
C GLN A 121 -3.19 16.82 -15.23
N GLU A 122 -2.84 17.80 -16.05
CA GLU A 122 -1.55 17.84 -16.75
C GLU A 122 -0.37 17.77 -15.78
N GLY A 123 0.66 17.04 -16.13
CA GLY A 123 1.88 16.92 -15.35
C GLY A 123 2.41 15.50 -15.34
N THR A 124 3.61 15.34 -14.79
CA THR A 124 4.29 14.06 -14.66
C THR A 124 4.32 13.60 -13.20
N TYR A 125 4.43 12.31 -12.98
CA TYR A 125 4.52 11.67 -11.66
C TYR A 125 3.39 12.12 -10.70
N GLU A 126 3.69 12.51 -9.48
CA GLU A 126 2.69 12.94 -8.48
C GLU A 126 2.08 14.32 -8.76
N ALA A 127 2.71 15.15 -9.58
CA ALA A 127 2.19 16.46 -9.90
C ALA A 127 1.01 16.42 -10.89
N GLY A 128 0.89 15.36 -11.67
CA GLY A 128 -0.19 15.16 -12.65
C GLY A 128 -1.13 14.02 -12.30
N GLY A 129 -2.08 13.76 -13.21
CA GLY A 129 -3.01 12.64 -13.09
C GLY A 129 -4.12 12.85 -12.07
N ALA A 130 -4.56 11.76 -11.43
CA ALA A 130 -5.57 11.71 -10.37
C ALA A 130 -5.33 10.42 -9.54
N GLN A 131 -4.30 10.45 -8.71
CA GLN A 131 -3.71 9.24 -8.13
C GLN A 131 -4.56 8.55 -7.06
N MET A 132 -5.41 9.27 -6.32
CA MET A 132 -6.19 8.72 -5.21
C MET A 132 -7.68 8.72 -5.50
N THR A 133 -8.38 7.69 -5.07
CA THR A 133 -9.83 7.53 -5.22
C THR A 133 -10.47 7.02 -3.93
N ARG A 134 -11.70 7.50 -3.64
CA ARG A 134 -12.61 6.98 -2.62
C ARG A 134 -14.03 7.00 -3.16
N VAL A 135 -14.86 6.05 -2.76
CA VAL A 135 -16.23 5.92 -3.25
C VAL A 135 -17.22 5.79 -2.10
N CYS A 136 -18.34 6.51 -2.19
CA CYS A 136 -19.47 6.37 -1.29
C CYS A 136 -20.78 6.25 -2.06
N ASP A 137 -21.65 5.34 -1.65
CA ASP A 137 -23.05 5.36 -2.08
C ASP A 137 -23.76 6.60 -1.54
N GLY A 138 -24.55 7.24 -2.36
CA GLY A 138 -25.30 8.44 -1.93
C GLY A 138 -26.32 8.15 -0.82
N LYS A 139 -26.87 6.92 -0.77
CA LYS A 139 -27.75 6.47 0.31
C LYS A 139 -27.06 6.39 1.69
N ASP A 140 -25.73 6.24 1.72
CA ASP A 140 -24.94 6.13 2.95
C ASP A 140 -24.44 7.50 3.43
N LEU A 141 -24.52 8.54 2.59
CA LEU A 141 -24.19 9.91 2.95
C LEU A 141 -25.39 10.63 3.57
N PRO A 142 -25.20 11.43 4.63
CA PRO A 142 -26.32 12.06 5.35
C PRO A 142 -27.23 12.95 4.49
N LYS A 143 -26.72 13.55 3.42
CA LYS A 143 -27.44 14.43 2.49
C LYS A 143 -27.16 14.07 1.03
N GLY A 144 -26.68 12.85 0.77
CA GLY A 144 -26.44 12.35 -0.58
C GLY A 144 -27.74 12.03 -1.31
N ASP A 145 -27.73 12.06 -2.63
CA ASP A 145 -28.81 11.51 -3.45
C ASP A 145 -28.76 9.98 -3.36
N PRO A 146 -29.82 9.31 -2.84
CA PRO A 146 -29.80 7.84 -2.71
C PRO A 146 -29.59 7.06 -4.01
N GLY A 147 -29.89 7.67 -5.16
CA GLY A 147 -29.65 7.09 -6.48
C GLY A 147 -28.26 7.33 -7.05
N ALA A 148 -27.44 8.13 -6.36
CA ALA A 148 -26.09 8.44 -6.81
C ALA A 148 -25.04 7.52 -6.17
N VAL A 149 -23.91 7.40 -6.85
CA VAL A 149 -22.64 6.89 -6.30
C VAL A 149 -21.59 7.98 -6.52
N TYR A 150 -20.87 8.34 -5.49
CA TYR A 150 -19.93 9.45 -5.54
C TYR A 150 -18.48 8.97 -5.46
N LEU A 151 -17.68 9.44 -6.42
CA LEU A 151 -16.24 9.24 -6.48
C LEU A 151 -15.54 10.53 -6.06
N LEU A 152 -14.80 10.49 -4.97
CA LEU A 152 -13.84 11.51 -4.57
C LEU A 152 -12.47 11.13 -5.13
N ARG A 153 -11.82 12.03 -5.88
CA ARG A 153 -10.48 11.80 -6.40
C ARG A 153 -9.59 13.03 -6.25
N THR A 154 -8.28 12.85 -6.24
CA THR A 154 -7.34 13.96 -6.46
C THR A 154 -7.42 14.44 -7.92
N PHE A 155 -7.04 15.69 -8.17
CA PHE A 155 -6.80 16.21 -9.52
C PHE A 155 -5.39 16.79 -9.56
N GLY A 156 -4.43 15.98 -9.95
CA GLY A 156 -3.00 16.23 -9.84
C GLY A 156 -2.60 16.61 -8.42
N GLY A 157 -1.78 17.66 -8.32
CA GLY A 157 -1.40 18.27 -7.05
C GLY A 157 -2.24 19.50 -6.67
N ALA A 158 -3.32 19.87 -7.40
CA ALA A 158 -3.95 21.17 -7.28
C ALA A 158 -5.35 21.17 -6.67
N ALA A 159 -6.07 20.04 -6.72
CA ALA A 159 -7.47 19.99 -6.32
C ALA A 159 -7.93 18.58 -5.91
N HIS A 160 -9.11 18.51 -5.28
CA HIS A 160 -9.92 17.30 -5.24
C HIS A 160 -11.20 17.50 -6.05
N GLU A 161 -11.69 16.44 -6.68
CA GLU A 161 -12.93 16.44 -7.43
C GLU A 161 -13.91 15.40 -6.90
N ILE A 162 -15.20 15.72 -6.96
CA ILE A 162 -16.30 14.80 -6.62
C ILE A 162 -17.11 14.57 -7.90
N TRP A 163 -17.25 13.31 -8.27
CA TRP A 163 -17.97 12.86 -9.45
C TRP A 163 -19.15 12.00 -9.08
N ASN A 164 -20.28 12.11 -9.78
CA ASN A 164 -21.34 11.11 -9.75
C ASN A 164 -20.98 10.02 -10.77
N VAL A 165 -20.82 8.80 -10.27
CA VAL A 165 -20.46 7.60 -11.03
C VAL A 165 -21.53 6.50 -10.93
N ALA A 166 -22.81 6.87 -10.69
CA ALA A 166 -23.94 5.93 -10.70
C ALA A 166 -24.01 5.17 -12.03
N ASP A 167 -23.71 5.86 -13.15
CA ASP A 167 -23.33 5.23 -14.40
C ASP A 167 -21.79 5.32 -14.57
N PRO A 168 -21.04 4.25 -14.30
CA PRO A 168 -19.58 4.28 -14.34
C PRO A 168 -19.00 4.50 -15.74
N ALA A 169 -19.79 4.30 -16.80
CA ALA A 169 -19.39 4.58 -18.16
C ALA A 169 -19.58 6.08 -18.55
N ASN A 170 -20.46 6.81 -17.84
CA ASN A 170 -20.79 8.20 -18.09
C ASN A 170 -20.72 9.07 -16.81
N PRO A 171 -19.56 9.20 -16.17
CA PRO A 171 -19.36 10.00 -14.96
C PRO A 171 -19.69 11.47 -15.17
N LYS A 172 -20.20 12.14 -14.11
CA LYS A 172 -20.53 13.57 -14.11
C LYS A 172 -19.83 14.28 -12.97
N LEU A 173 -19.07 15.34 -13.27
CA LEU A 173 -18.46 16.20 -12.26
C LEU A 173 -19.56 16.89 -11.43
N ILE A 174 -19.47 16.82 -10.12
CA ILE A 174 -20.42 17.42 -9.17
C ILE A 174 -19.82 18.63 -8.48
N ALA A 175 -18.58 18.50 -7.95
CA ALA A 175 -17.92 19.58 -7.26
C ALA A 175 -16.39 19.45 -7.39
N ARG A 176 -15.70 20.58 -7.13
CA ARG A 176 -14.24 20.64 -7.10
C ARG A 176 -13.78 21.51 -5.94
N LEU A 177 -12.77 21.03 -5.22
CA LEU A 177 -12.11 21.73 -4.13
C LEU A 177 -10.78 22.24 -4.65
N ASP A 178 -10.74 23.53 -4.98
CA ASP A 178 -9.56 24.22 -5.54
C ASP A 178 -8.73 24.94 -4.47
N GLY A 179 -7.59 25.51 -4.89
CA GLY A 179 -6.69 26.29 -4.03
C GLY A 179 -5.77 25.45 -3.16
N LEU A 180 -5.65 24.16 -3.47
CA LEU A 180 -4.81 23.20 -2.77
C LEU A 180 -3.45 23.05 -3.46
N LYS A 181 -2.51 22.43 -2.77
CA LYS A 181 -1.19 22.05 -3.29
C LYS A 181 -0.88 20.60 -2.91
N ASP A 182 -0.12 19.93 -3.76
CA ASP A 182 0.43 18.59 -3.47
C ASP A 182 -0.62 17.62 -2.92
N THR A 183 -1.86 17.68 -3.43
CA THR A 183 -2.94 16.76 -3.03
C THR A 183 -2.49 15.33 -3.25
N HIS A 184 -2.81 14.45 -2.28
CA HIS A 184 -2.27 13.10 -2.29
C HIS A 184 -3.30 12.08 -1.82
N LYS A 185 -3.18 11.54 -0.61
CA LYS A 185 -4.13 10.57 -0.07
C LYS A 185 -5.40 11.26 0.45
N SER A 186 -6.45 10.46 0.62
CA SER A 186 -7.70 10.89 1.23
C SER A 186 -8.34 9.72 1.97
N TRP A 187 -9.16 10.05 2.95
CA TRP A 187 -10.08 9.13 3.60
C TRP A 187 -11.46 9.75 3.66
N TRP A 188 -12.49 9.00 3.32
CA TRP A 188 -13.88 9.50 3.32
C TRP A 188 -14.77 8.56 4.12
N GLU A 189 -15.38 9.08 5.17
CA GLU A 189 -16.35 8.36 5.99
C GLU A 189 -17.74 8.52 5.37
N CYS A 190 -18.23 7.54 4.66
CA CYS A 190 -19.53 7.63 3.98
C CYS A 190 -20.67 7.92 4.97
N LYS A 191 -20.73 7.24 6.13
CA LYS A 191 -21.83 7.41 7.12
C LYS A 191 -21.94 8.82 7.71
N THR A 192 -20.87 9.57 7.77
CA THR A 192 -20.84 10.93 8.35
C THR A 192 -20.65 12.02 7.31
N GLY A 193 -20.14 11.66 6.15
CA GLY A 193 -19.71 12.59 5.11
C GLY A 193 -18.36 13.27 5.40
N VAL A 194 -17.71 13.00 6.55
CA VAL A 194 -16.42 13.63 6.87
C VAL A 194 -15.32 13.06 6.00
N ALA A 195 -14.58 13.96 5.35
CA ALA A 195 -13.42 13.61 4.55
C ALA A 195 -12.15 14.25 5.12
N PHE A 196 -11.09 13.44 5.16
CA PHE A 196 -9.73 13.84 5.52
C PHE A 196 -8.89 13.83 4.24
N LEU A 197 -8.35 14.98 3.86
CA LEU A 197 -7.66 15.18 2.59
C LEU A 197 -6.21 15.58 2.85
N VAL A 198 -5.27 14.80 2.37
CA VAL A 198 -3.84 15.19 2.39
C VAL A 198 -3.64 16.25 1.32
N SER A 199 -3.27 17.42 1.75
CA SER A 199 -3.03 18.58 0.89
C SER A 199 -2.11 19.57 1.57
N GLY A 200 -1.51 20.45 0.81
CA GLY A 200 -0.92 21.70 1.29
C GLY A 200 -1.79 22.89 0.98
N VAL A 201 -1.64 23.95 1.75
CA VAL A 201 -2.19 25.27 1.48
C VAL A 201 -1.10 26.32 1.59
N PRO A 202 -1.20 27.45 0.88
CA PRO A 202 -0.10 28.43 0.82
C PRO A 202 0.37 28.98 2.15
N SER A 203 -0.51 29.03 3.15
CA SER A 203 -0.21 29.60 4.48
C SER A 203 0.56 28.68 5.40
N TRP A 204 0.52 27.36 5.18
CA TRP A 204 1.23 26.39 6.00
C TRP A 204 2.70 26.26 5.62
N ARG A 205 3.54 25.92 6.60
CA ARG A 205 4.99 25.81 6.44
C ARG A 205 5.44 24.46 5.85
N ILE A 206 4.50 23.57 5.60
CA ILE A 206 4.74 22.19 5.12
C ILE A 206 4.03 21.95 3.79
N ARG A 207 4.57 21.05 2.99
CA ARG A 207 4.01 20.66 1.70
C ARG A 207 2.66 19.94 1.84
N ARG A 208 2.52 19.05 2.82
CA ARG A 208 1.33 18.23 3.07
C ARG A 208 0.94 18.22 4.54
N MET A 209 -0.29 18.56 4.81
CA MET A 209 -1.01 18.44 6.08
C MET A 209 -2.42 17.91 5.81
N THR A 210 -3.36 18.00 6.76
CA THR A 210 -4.73 17.52 6.57
C THR A 210 -5.69 18.70 6.41
N GLU A 211 -6.47 18.69 5.35
CA GLU A 211 -7.72 19.43 5.26
C GLU A 211 -8.90 18.52 5.61
N VAL A 212 -9.73 18.93 6.56
CA VAL A 212 -10.94 18.19 6.96
C VAL A 212 -12.15 18.90 6.38
N TYR A 213 -12.97 18.15 5.64
CA TYR A 213 -14.20 18.64 5.00
C TYR A 213 -15.42 17.87 5.44
N ASP A 214 -16.57 18.55 5.49
CA ASP A 214 -17.90 17.96 5.47
C ASP A 214 -18.35 17.81 4.00
N LEU A 215 -18.42 16.58 3.54
CA LEU A 215 -18.94 16.16 2.24
C LEU A 215 -20.26 15.39 2.40
N SER A 216 -21.03 15.65 3.46
CA SER A 216 -22.35 15.04 3.68
C SER A 216 -23.32 15.36 2.54
N ASP A 217 -23.22 16.57 1.95
CA ASP A 217 -23.76 16.95 0.63
C ASP A 217 -22.58 17.07 -0.35
N PRO A 218 -22.31 16.08 -1.20
CA PRO A 218 -21.19 16.11 -2.12
C PRO A 218 -21.19 17.28 -3.11
N ALA A 219 -22.36 17.89 -3.34
CA ALA A 219 -22.47 19.07 -4.21
C ALA A 219 -22.11 20.37 -3.50
N LYS A 220 -22.00 20.36 -2.17
CA LYS A 220 -21.71 21.54 -1.35
C LYS A 220 -20.65 21.24 -0.29
N PRO A 221 -19.39 20.97 -0.68
CA PRO A 221 -18.31 20.74 0.24
C PRO A 221 -18.12 21.92 1.22
N VAL A 222 -18.00 21.61 2.52
CA VAL A 222 -17.76 22.61 3.56
C VAL A 222 -16.50 22.28 4.32
N LYS A 223 -15.53 23.21 4.36
CA LYS A 223 -14.31 23.05 5.12
C LYS A 223 -14.61 23.09 6.62
N ILE A 224 -14.15 22.09 7.36
CA ILE A 224 -14.25 22.01 8.81
C ILE A 224 -13.03 22.67 9.46
N ARG A 225 -11.82 22.21 9.10
CA ARG A 225 -10.56 22.76 9.64
C ARG A 225 -9.33 22.28 8.87
N GLU A 226 -8.21 22.86 9.22
CA GLU A 226 -6.86 22.41 8.90
C GLU A 226 -6.23 21.73 10.12
N PHE A 227 -5.40 20.68 9.89
CA PHE A 227 -4.77 19.94 10.98
C PHE A 227 -3.41 19.38 10.55
N GLY A 228 -2.45 19.37 11.47
CA GLY A 228 -1.11 18.85 11.27
C GLY A 228 -0.33 18.81 12.58
N LEU A 229 0.97 18.56 12.49
CA LEU A 229 1.87 18.59 13.66
C LEU A 229 2.14 20.03 14.09
N PRO A 230 2.18 20.31 15.41
CA PRO A 230 2.62 21.61 15.90
C PRO A 230 4.00 21.97 15.35
N GLY A 231 4.13 23.18 14.82
CA GLY A 231 5.32 23.66 14.10
C GLY A 231 5.16 23.69 12.57
N GLN A 232 4.10 23.08 12.03
CA GLN A 232 3.75 23.16 10.62
C GLN A 232 2.80 24.32 10.30
N GLU A 233 2.05 24.80 11.28
CA GLU A 233 1.03 25.84 11.15
C GLU A 233 1.61 27.21 10.77
N PRO A 234 0.77 28.12 10.22
CA PRO A 234 1.17 29.50 9.91
C PRO A 234 1.70 30.25 11.14
N GLY A 235 2.76 31.04 10.93
CA GLY A 235 3.35 31.87 11.98
C GLY A 235 4.24 31.11 12.97
N SER A 236 4.32 29.80 12.92
CA SER A 236 5.23 29.01 13.75
C SER A 236 6.69 29.25 13.37
N ALA A 237 7.61 29.04 14.31
CA ALA A 237 9.05 29.23 14.12
C ALA A 237 9.83 27.92 14.34
N GLY A 238 11.13 27.93 14.01
CA GLY A 238 12.02 26.79 14.22
C GLY A 238 11.93 25.72 13.13
N ARG A 239 12.34 24.49 13.48
CA ARG A 239 12.34 23.35 12.56
C ARG A 239 10.90 22.95 12.21
N VAL A 240 10.65 22.75 10.93
CA VAL A 240 9.37 22.21 10.44
C VAL A 240 9.39 20.69 10.64
N PRO A 241 8.39 20.10 11.30
CA PRO A 241 8.24 18.65 11.41
C PRO A 241 8.03 17.98 10.05
N THR A 242 8.13 16.64 10.02
CA THR A 242 7.90 15.83 8.81
C THR A 242 6.47 16.00 8.28
N GLU A 243 6.30 15.84 6.96
CA GLU A 243 5.01 16.00 6.28
C GLU A 243 4.08 14.79 6.49
N LEU A 244 2.77 15.06 6.41
CA LEU A 244 1.76 14.02 6.41
C LEU A 244 1.82 13.23 5.10
N HIS A 245 1.70 11.89 5.22
CA HIS A 245 1.53 11.03 4.06
C HIS A 245 0.09 10.52 3.90
N GLY A 246 -0.52 10.05 4.95
CA GLY A 246 -1.90 9.57 4.91
C GLY A 246 -2.53 9.42 6.29
N MET A 247 -3.82 9.11 6.30
CA MET A 247 -4.57 8.83 7.50
C MET A 247 -5.67 7.80 7.25
N ILE A 248 -6.10 7.14 8.31
CA ILE A 248 -7.27 6.26 8.31
C ILE A 248 -8.11 6.56 9.55
N SER A 249 -9.40 6.84 9.34
CA SER A 249 -10.36 7.02 10.42
C SER A 249 -11.15 5.74 10.68
N THR A 250 -11.43 5.46 11.95
CA THR A 250 -12.35 4.41 12.37
C THR A 250 -13.80 4.88 12.48
N GLY A 251 -14.08 6.11 12.05
CA GLY A 251 -15.40 6.72 12.12
C GLY A 251 -15.84 7.04 13.56
N PRO A 252 -17.10 7.42 13.73
CA PRO A 252 -17.64 7.80 15.05
C PRO A 252 -17.66 6.64 16.05
N GLU A 253 -17.81 5.40 15.58
CA GLU A 253 -17.88 4.22 16.45
C GLU A 253 -16.54 3.95 17.16
N GLY A 254 -15.43 4.04 16.42
CA GLY A 254 -14.08 3.90 16.98
C GLY A 254 -13.52 5.19 17.55
N ASN A 255 -14.03 6.33 17.12
CA ASN A 255 -13.64 7.69 17.52
C ASN A 255 -12.12 7.95 17.43
N ARG A 256 -11.45 7.40 16.43
CA ARG A 256 -10.00 7.56 16.22
C ARG A 256 -9.67 7.89 14.78
N VAL A 257 -8.63 8.70 14.61
CA VAL A 257 -7.94 8.90 13.35
C VAL A 257 -6.46 8.60 13.56
N TYR A 258 -5.91 7.74 12.71
CA TYR A 258 -4.52 7.33 12.74
C TYR A 258 -3.79 8.05 11.61
N PHE A 259 -2.93 9.01 11.94
CA PHE A 259 -2.14 9.77 10.98
C PHE A 259 -0.74 9.17 10.84
N GLY A 260 -0.28 9.03 9.60
CA GLY A 260 1.06 8.61 9.25
C GLY A 260 1.85 9.75 8.61
N TYR A 261 2.91 10.17 9.28
CA TYR A 261 3.82 11.20 8.79
C TYR A 261 5.15 10.60 8.36
N GLY A 262 5.77 11.22 7.35
CA GLY A 262 7.04 10.74 6.79
C GLY A 262 6.86 9.54 5.85
N THR A 263 7.58 9.54 4.74
CA THR A 263 7.47 8.50 3.69
C THR A 263 8.48 7.38 3.92
N ASN A 264 9.77 7.70 3.94
CA ASN A 264 10.89 6.77 4.14
C ASN A 264 11.84 7.20 5.27
N LYS A 265 11.49 8.27 5.99
CA LYS A 265 12.28 8.81 7.11
C LYS A 265 11.43 9.73 7.97
N GLY A 266 11.86 9.90 9.22
CA GLY A 266 11.20 10.79 10.20
C GLY A 266 9.75 10.41 10.46
N GLY A 267 9.44 9.10 10.43
CA GLY A 267 8.09 8.59 10.58
C GLY A 267 7.49 8.90 11.95
N ILE A 268 6.19 9.27 11.96
CA ILE A 268 5.41 9.47 13.18
C ILE A 268 4.04 8.81 12.97
N LEU A 269 3.67 7.93 13.89
CA LEU A 269 2.29 7.53 14.11
C LEU A 269 1.66 8.49 15.11
N GLN A 270 0.57 9.17 14.73
CA GLN A 270 -0.21 10.02 15.64
C GLN A 270 -1.64 9.45 15.75
N ILE A 271 -2.08 9.20 16.98
CA ILE A 271 -3.43 8.73 17.33
C ILE A 271 -4.23 9.91 17.83
N VAL A 272 -5.35 10.19 17.18
CA VAL A 272 -6.14 11.40 17.42
C VAL A 272 -7.58 11.03 17.77
N ASP A 273 -8.13 11.69 18.78
CA ASP A 273 -9.55 11.69 19.10
C ASP A 273 -10.33 12.40 17.98
N ARG A 274 -11.13 11.64 17.25
CA ARG A 274 -11.85 12.12 16.09
C ARG A 274 -12.87 13.22 16.43
N ASP A 275 -13.61 13.05 17.52
CA ASP A 275 -14.64 14.02 17.90
C ASP A 275 -14.01 15.34 18.34
N LYS A 276 -12.92 15.31 19.10
CA LYS A 276 -12.18 16.52 19.46
C LYS A 276 -11.57 17.18 18.21
N LEU A 277 -11.10 16.40 17.25
CA LEU A 277 -10.57 16.92 16.00
C LEU A 277 -11.67 17.66 15.21
N ILE A 278 -12.84 17.04 15.06
CA ILE A 278 -13.95 17.58 14.25
C ILE A 278 -14.67 18.70 14.97
N ASN A 279 -14.95 18.58 16.28
CA ASN A 279 -15.81 19.49 17.03
C ASN A 279 -15.04 20.50 17.91
N GLY A 280 -13.76 20.31 18.11
CA GLY A 280 -12.90 21.21 18.88
C GLY A 280 -12.60 22.55 18.18
N PRO A 281 -11.75 23.41 18.79
CA PRO A 281 -11.34 24.67 18.21
C PRO A 281 -10.69 24.51 16.83
N LYS A 282 -11.01 25.39 15.88
CA LYS A 282 -10.62 25.25 14.47
C LYS A 282 -9.30 25.96 14.10
N GLU A 283 -8.99 27.03 14.84
CA GLU A 283 -7.78 27.81 14.58
C GLU A 283 -6.52 26.94 14.72
N PRO A 284 -5.61 26.96 13.73
CA PRO A 284 -4.42 26.10 13.74
C PRO A 284 -3.32 26.67 14.65
N THR A 285 -3.59 26.77 15.97
CA THR A 285 -2.59 27.12 16.96
C THR A 285 -1.92 25.85 17.52
N PRO A 286 -0.67 25.91 18.05
CA PRO A 286 -0.01 24.75 18.62
C PRO A 286 -0.85 24.01 19.66
N ASP A 287 -1.59 24.73 20.52
CA ASP A 287 -2.44 24.13 21.54
C ASP A 287 -3.67 23.44 20.94
N ASN A 288 -4.32 24.05 19.94
CA ASN A 288 -5.48 23.46 19.25
C ASN A 288 -5.07 22.26 18.37
N LEU A 289 -3.84 22.22 17.90
CA LEU A 289 -3.29 21.04 17.18
C LEU A 289 -2.98 19.90 18.15
N ARG A 290 -2.54 20.19 19.38
CA ARG A 290 -2.30 19.17 20.41
C ARG A 290 -3.58 18.67 21.08
N ALA A 291 -4.61 19.49 21.19
CA ALA A 291 -5.82 19.19 21.97
C ALA A 291 -6.52 17.86 21.60
N PRO A 292 -6.62 17.44 20.33
CA PRO A 292 -7.24 16.16 19.97
C PRO A 292 -6.25 14.98 20.03
N VAL A 293 -4.95 15.20 20.22
CA VAL A 293 -3.93 14.13 20.18
C VAL A 293 -4.02 13.29 21.46
N ILE A 294 -4.10 11.97 21.30
CA ILE A 294 -4.09 10.99 22.39
C ILE A 294 -2.67 10.49 22.62
N GLY A 295 -1.98 10.15 21.55
CA GLY A 295 -0.61 9.66 21.60
C GLY A 295 0.13 9.77 20.28
N GLU A 296 1.44 9.73 20.39
CA GLU A 296 2.37 9.77 19.28
C GLU A 296 3.49 8.75 19.48
N MET A 297 3.98 8.22 18.39
CA MET A 297 5.16 7.35 18.36
C MET A 297 6.07 7.77 17.21
N GLU A 298 7.28 8.18 17.52
CA GLU A 298 8.32 8.39 16.52
C GLU A 298 8.92 7.04 16.10
N MET A 299 9.02 6.84 14.81
CA MET A 299 9.75 5.72 14.22
C MET A 299 11.26 5.99 14.28
N SER A 300 12.07 5.00 13.88
CA SER A 300 13.48 5.27 13.61
C SER A 300 13.61 6.46 12.63
N PRO A 301 14.59 7.36 12.82
CA PRO A 301 14.80 8.47 11.90
C PRO A 301 14.96 8.06 10.42
N LEU A 302 15.29 6.79 10.16
CA LEU A 302 15.53 6.22 8.83
C LEU A 302 14.31 5.50 8.26
N ASN A 303 13.18 5.47 8.98
CA ASN A 303 11.92 4.83 8.57
C ASN A 303 10.79 5.86 8.53
N GLY A 304 9.81 5.61 7.68
CA GLY A 304 8.61 6.44 7.55
C GLY A 304 7.42 5.89 8.33
N ALA A 305 6.25 6.50 8.11
CA ALA A 305 4.95 5.95 8.47
C ALA A 305 3.98 6.31 7.33
N HIS A 306 4.22 5.71 6.16
CA HIS A 306 3.49 6.01 4.94
C HIS A 306 2.02 5.62 5.00
N THR A 307 1.71 4.41 5.53
CA THR A 307 0.34 3.93 5.75
C THR A 307 0.22 3.45 7.19
N THR A 308 -0.79 3.94 7.92
CA THR A 308 -1.09 3.57 9.30
C THR A 308 -2.46 2.91 9.34
N TYR A 309 -2.50 1.58 9.37
CA TYR A 309 -3.72 0.79 9.25
C TYR A 309 -4.17 0.26 10.62
N PRO A 310 -5.33 0.72 11.16
CA PRO A 310 -5.83 0.26 12.45
C PRO A 310 -6.38 -1.15 12.34
N LEU A 311 -5.78 -2.10 13.05
CA LEU A 311 -6.31 -3.44 13.21
C LEU A 311 -7.30 -3.51 14.38
N GLY A 312 -7.20 -2.59 15.35
CA GLY A 312 -8.00 -2.57 16.55
C GLY A 312 -7.71 -3.77 17.46
N LYS A 313 -8.68 -4.18 18.29
CA LYS A 313 -8.49 -5.25 19.28
C LYS A 313 -8.31 -6.61 18.63
N MET A 314 -7.16 -7.22 18.91
CA MET A 314 -6.80 -8.57 18.48
C MET A 314 -6.45 -9.44 19.71
N THR A 315 -6.92 -10.68 19.72
CA THR A 315 -6.45 -11.66 20.71
C THR A 315 -5.07 -12.16 20.30
N ILE A 316 -4.08 -12.00 21.18
CA ILE A 316 -2.71 -12.42 20.91
C ILE A 316 -2.52 -13.84 21.44
N PRO A 317 -2.17 -14.84 20.61
CA PRO A 317 -2.09 -16.25 21.02
C PRO A 317 -1.17 -16.48 22.21
N GLN A 318 0.00 -15.85 22.23
CA GLN A 318 0.96 -16.01 23.35
C GLN A 318 0.48 -15.37 24.67
N PHE A 319 -0.55 -14.52 24.64
CA PHE A 319 -1.14 -13.90 25.82
C PHE A 319 -2.51 -14.49 26.19
N ALA A 320 -2.88 -15.63 25.63
CA ALA A 320 -4.19 -16.24 25.83
C ALA A 320 -4.56 -16.46 27.31
N ASN A 321 -3.55 -16.69 28.17
CA ASN A 321 -3.73 -16.86 29.61
C ASN A 321 -3.53 -15.57 30.44
N ASP A 322 -3.23 -14.45 29.79
CA ASP A 322 -3.13 -13.16 30.47
C ASP A 322 -4.54 -12.63 30.80
N LYS A 323 -4.89 -12.68 32.08
CA LYS A 323 -6.21 -12.24 32.55
C LYS A 323 -6.44 -10.72 32.43
N PHE A 324 -5.38 -9.93 32.32
CA PHE A 324 -5.47 -8.48 32.24
C PHE A 324 -5.51 -7.97 30.80
N ALA A 325 -4.81 -8.63 29.89
CA ALA A 325 -4.57 -8.09 28.58
C ALA A 325 -4.30 -9.15 27.51
N SER A 326 -5.16 -10.17 27.43
CA SER A 326 -5.13 -11.17 26.32
C SER A 326 -5.42 -10.56 24.95
N GLN A 327 -6.06 -9.39 24.93
CA GLN A 327 -6.27 -8.60 23.73
C GLN A 327 -5.37 -7.36 23.73
N ARG A 328 -4.91 -6.98 22.55
CA ARG A 328 -4.12 -5.78 22.29
C ARG A 328 -4.77 -4.97 21.20
N ASP A 329 -4.77 -3.65 21.33
CA ASP A 329 -5.11 -2.73 20.24
C ASP A 329 -3.91 -2.60 19.31
N MET A 330 -4.05 -3.05 18.07
CA MET A 330 -2.95 -3.15 17.13
C MET A 330 -3.09 -2.15 15.98
N VAL A 331 -1.97 -1.58 15.58
CA VAL A 331 -1.83 -0.76 14.36
C VAL A 331 -0.72 -1.36 13.50
N MET A 332 -0.95 -1.44 12.21
CA MET A 332 0.04 -1.81 11.22
C MET A 332 0.55 -0.56 10.51
N ILE A 333 1.87 -0.40 10.42
CA ILE A 333 2.51 0.68 9.67
C ILE A 333 3.26 0.05 8.50
N VAL A 334 3.17 0.68 7.33
CA VAL A 334 3.97 0.32 6.16
C VAL A 334 4.74 1.56 5.72
N ASP A 335 6.04 1.43 5.53
CA ASP A 335 6.93 2.48 5.01
C ASP A 335 6.90 2.48 3.47
N GLU A 336 7.50 3.48 2.83
CA GLU A 336 7.70 3.50 1.37
C GLU A 336 9.18 3.60 1.01
N ALA A 337 9.68 2.68 0.19
CA ALA A 337 10.99 2.79 -0.43
C ALA A 337 10.95 3.80 -1.60
N LEU A 338 11.93 4.70 -1.66
CA LEU A 338 12.01 5.74 -2.69
C LEU A 338 13.19 5.58 -3.64
N ILE A 339 14.22 4.83 -3.26
CA ILE A 339 15.49 4.74 -3.99
C ILE A 339 15.55 3.45 -4.82
N ASN A 340 15.93 3.59 -6.11
CA ASN A 340 16.04 2.47 -7.03
C ASN A 340 17.27 1.60 -6.71
N GLU A 341 17.14 0.27 -6.97
CA GLU A 341 18.22 -0.72 -6.92
C GLU A 341 19.04 -0.68 -5.62
N CYS A 342 18.38 -0.42 -4.50
CA CYS A 342 19.01 -0.42 -3.18
C CYS A 342 20.23 0.50 -3.07
N GLN A 343 20.28 1.57 -3.86
CA GLN A 343 21.37 2.53 -3.82
C GLN A 343 21.55 3.13 -2.42
N PRO A 344 22.77 3.58 -2.03
CA PRO A 344 23.00 4.22 -0.74
C PRO A 344 22.10 5.44 -0.49
N GLY A 345 21.77 5.68 0.77
CA GLY A 345 20.99 6.85 1.22
C GLY A 345 19.61 6.52 1.76
N GLU A 346 19.18 5.25 1.72
CA GLU A 346 17.93 4.80 2.27
C GLU A 346 18.12 3.50 3.07
N ALA A 347 17.54 3.46 4.28
CA ALA A 347 17.38 2.21 5.01
C ALA A 347 16.32 1.33 4.36
N ARG A 348 16.32 0.03 4.65
CA ARG A 348 15.25 -0.86 4.17
C ARG A 348 13.92 -0.43 4.76
N GLN A 349 12.99 -0.11 3.89
CA GLN A 349 11.62 0.18 4.24
C GLN A 349 10.84 -1.13 4.37
N MET A 350 9.99 -1.22 5.39
CA MET A 350 9.36 -2.47 5.78
C MET A 350 7.96 -2.25 6.38
N MET A 351 7.39 -3.31 6.89
CA MET A 351 6.12 -3.32 7.60
C MET A 351 6.36 -3.47 9.10
N TRP A 352 5.57 -2.76 9.92
CA TRP A 352 5.69 -2.73 11.37
C TRP A 352 4.37 -3.01 12.04
N PHE A 353 4.41 -3.64 13.22
CA PHE A 353 3.26 -3.81 14.09
C PHE A 353 3.48 -3.03 15.38
N VAL A 354 2.45 -2.28 15.77
CA VAL A 354 2.46 -1.39 16.92
C VAL A 354 1.37 -1.83 17.88
N ASP A 355 1.73 -2.07 19.14
CA ASP A 355 0.78 -2.21 20.24
C ASP A 355 0.38 -0.80 20.71
N ALA A 356 -0.86 -0.44 20.48
CA ALA A 356 -1.49 0.80 20.89
C ALA A 356 -2.51 0.60 22.01
N THR A 357 -2.42 -0.50 22.76
CA THR A 357 -3.32 -0.78 23.91
C THR A 357 -3.28 0.36 24.93
N VAL A 358 -2.11 0.97 25.12
CA VAL A 358 -1.96 2.23 25.83
C VAL A 358 -1.74 3.33 24.79
N GLU A 359 -2.83 3.89 24.26
CA GLU A 359 -2.81 4.82 23.15
C GLU A 359 -1.88 6.03 23.34
N ALA A 360 -1.71 6.47 24.60
CA ALA A 360 -0.78 7.57 24.92
C ALA A 360 0.70 7.19 24.75
N LYS A 361 1.02 5.91 24.66
CA LYS A 361 2.40 5.39 24.52
C LYS A 361 2.41 4.14 23.64
N PRO A 362 2.11 4.27 22.35
CA PRO A 362 2.20 3.14 21.42
C PRO A 362 3.65 2.68 21.27
N MET A 363 3.85 1.40 20.98
CA MET A 363 5.19 0.83 20.84
C MET A 363 5.25 -0.22 19.73
N VAL A 364 6.34 -0.25 18.98
CA VAL A 364 6.60 -1.30 18.00
C VAL A 364 6.85 -2.62 18.72
N VAL A 365 6.20 -3.70 18.26
CA VAL A 365 6.32 -5.05 18.81
C VAL A 365 6.85 -6.06 17.81
N ALA A 366 6.70 -5.81 16.51
CA ALA A 366 7.22 -6.67 15.46
C ALA A 366 7.43 -5.91 14.15
N SER A 367 8.18 -6.52 13.24
CA SER A 367 8.35 -6.05 11.87
C SER A 367 8.40 -7.22 10.90
N TYR A 368 8.10 -6.95 9.62
CA TYR A 368 8.29 -7.89 8.53
C TYR A 368 9.00 -7.20 7.36
N SER A 369 9.95 -7.90 6.74
CA SER A 369 10.66 -7.48 5.55
C SER A 369 10.86 -8.65 4.59
N VAL A 370 10.72 -8.40 3.30
CA VAL A 370 11.10 -9.37 2.26
C VAL A 370 12.62 -9.48 2.21
N PRO A 371 13.21 -10.69 2.32
CA PRO A 371 14.64 -10.86 2.18
C PRO A 371 15.10 -10.52 0.75
N GLU A 372 15.95 -9.50 0.59
CA GLU A 372 16.39 -9.02 -0.73
C GLU A 372 17.11 -10.11 -1.55
N ALA A 373 17.87 -10.96 -0.89
CA ALA A 373 18.62 -12.03 -1.53
C ALA A 373 17.73 -13.14 -2.11
N SER A 374 16.50 -13.33 -1.57
CA SER A 374 15.59 -14.40 -2.02
C SER A 374 15.20 -14.29 -3.49
N GLY A 375 15.26 -13.08 -4.07
CA GLY A 375 14.94 -12.82 -5.48
C GLY A 375 15.94 -11.92 -6.17
N LYS A 376 17.09 -11.62 -5.56
CA LYS A 376 18.08 -10.64 -6.05
C LYS A 376 17.43 -9.30 -6.41
N PHE A 377 16.49 -8.87 -5.58
CA PHE A 377 15.60 -7.74 -5.88
C PHE A 377 16.35 -6.43 -6.12
N CYS A 378 17.50 -6.21 -5.44
CA CYS A 378 18.32 -5.03 -5.69
C CYS A 378 18.94 -4.99 -7.10
N GLU A 379 18.98 -6.13 -7.82
CA GLU A 379 19.54 -6.24 -9.17
C GLU A 379 18.47 -6.18 -10.27
N ARG A 380 17.16 -6.30 -9.92
CA ARG A 380 16.05 -6.36 -10.90
C ARG A 380 15.68 -5.03 -11.54
N GLY A 381 16.16 -3.92 -11.01
CA GLY A 381 15.77 -2.56 -11.42
C GLY A 381 14.61 -2.02 -10.57
N GLY A 382 14.48 -0.69 -10.56
CA GLY A 382 13.47 0.00 -9.79
C GLY A 382 13.66 -0.06 -8.28
N ARG A 383 12.61 0.31 -7.55
CA ARG A 383 12.60 0.32 -6.09
C ARG A 383 12.43 -1.10 -5.53
N PHE A 384 13.08 -1.38 -4.42
CA PHE A 384 12.86 -2.56 -3.59
C PHE A 384 12.61 -2.14 -2.15
N GLY A 385 11.51 -2.57 -1.59
CA GLY A 385 11.01 -2.24 -0.26
C GLY A 385 9.50 -2.14 -0.27
N SER A 386 8.89 -1.99 0.89
CA SER A 386 7.45 -1.82 1.05
C SER A 386 6.95 -0.53 0.42
N HIS A 387 5.65 -0.47 0.11
CA HIS A 387 4.96 0.75 -0.28
C HIS A 387 3.62 0.93 0.44
N SER A 388 2.66 0.03 0.24
CA SER A 388 1.32 0.21 0.80
C SER A 388 0.68 -1.14 1.12
N SER A 389 -0.25 -1.15 2.08
CA SER A 389 -1.15 -2.28 2.32
C SER A 389 -2.52 -2.04 1.70
N ASN A 390 -3.33 -3.11 1.64
CA ASN A 390 -4.77 -2.94 1.47
C ASN A 390 -5.34 -2.11 2.61
N GLU A 391 -6.33 -1.27 2.30
CA GLU A 391 -7.02 -0.40 3.25
C GLU A 391 -8.48 -0.86 3.50
N SER A 392 -8.96 -1.86 2.76
CA SER A 392 -10.26 -2.50 2.98
C SER A 392 -10.27 -3.31 4.28
N MET A 393 -11.34 -3.13 5.06
CA MET A 393 -11.60 -3.90 6.28
C MET A 393 -12.58 -5.05 6.02
N ALA A 394 -12.63 -5.56 4.79
CA ALA A 394 -13.50 -6.67 4.42
C ALA A 394 -13.24 -7.89 5.33
N PRO A 395 -14.28 -8.47 5.98
CA PRO A 395 -14.10 -9.52 6.99
C PRO A 395 -13.40 -10.78 6.50
N VAL A 396 -13.37 -11.00 5.20
CA VAL A 396 -12.68 -12.14 4.59
C VAL A 396 -11.19 -12.14 4.89
N PHE A 397 -10.55 -10.94 4.91
CA PHE A 397 -9.12 -10.79 5.15
C PHE A 397 -8.77 -10.01 6.43
N PHE A 398 -9.66 -9.10 6.86
CA PHE A 398 -9.38 -8.22 7.99
C PHE A 398 -8.94 -8.99 9.23
N ARG A 399 -7.81 -8.61 9.83
CA ARG A 399 -7.14 -9.26 10.98
C ARG A 399 -6.66 -10.70 10.74
N LYS A 400 -6.66 -11.15 9.50
CA LYS A 400 -6.20 -12.50 9.12
C LYS A 400 -5.02 -12.43 8.17
N LEU A 401 -5.21 -11.77 7.02
CA LEU A 401 -4.19 -11.54 6.02
C LEU A 401 -4.09 -10.06 5.70
N ALA A 402 -2.88 -9.53 5.72
CA ALA A 402 -2.56 -8.24 5.12
C ALA A 402 -1.86 -8.48 3.78
N PHE A 403 -2.25 -7.70 2.77
CA PHE A 403 -1.56 -7.67 1.50
C PHE A 403 -0.73 -6.39 1.43
N VAL A 404 0.57 -6.55 1.18
CA VAL A 404 1.52 -5.43 1.14
C VAL A 404 2.28 -5.46 -0.16
N THR A 405 2.27 -4.36 -0.90
CA THR A 405 3.08 -4.20 -2.10
C THR A 405 4.53 -3.92 -1.74
N TRP A 406 5.45 -4.53 -2.51
CA TRP A 406 6.89 -4.47 -2.30
C TRP A 406 7.63 -4.08 -3.59
N PHE A 407 7.10 -3.10 -4.31
CA PHE A 407 7.59 -2.63 -5.61
C PHE A 407 8.01 -3.75 -6.57
N ASN A 408 9.34 -3.90 -6.87
CA ASN A 408 9.82 -4.92 -7.81
C ASN A 408 9.75 -6.37 -7.25
N ALA A 409 9.41 -6.52 -5.99
CA ALA A 409 9.13 -7.82 -5.37
C ALA A 409 7.61 -8.15 -5.32
N GLY A 410 6.75 -7.38 -5.99
CA GLY A 410 5.34 -7.69 -6.17
C GLY A 410 4.48 -7.43 -4.93
N VAL A 411 3.42 -8.21 -4.73
CA VAL A 411 2.56 -8.19 -3.55
C VAL A 411 2.82 -9.40 -2.67
N ARG A 412 2.79 -9.18 -1.35
CA ARG A 412 3.02 -10.18 -0.32
C ARG A 412 1.74 -10.39 0.50
N ALA A 413 1.38 -11.64 0.75
CA ALA A 413 0.31 -12.04 1.67
C ALA A 413 0.92 -12.41 3.01
N ILE A 414 0.60 -11.64 4.04
CA ILE A 414 1.17 -11.77 5.38
C ILE A 414 0.09 -12.26 6.34
N ASP A 415 0.28 -13.39 6.98
CA ASP A 415 -0.56 -13.85 8.10
C ASP A 415 -0.29 -12.94 9.30
N ILE A 416 -1.32 -12.22 9.71
CA ILE A 416 -1.28 -11.24 10.80
C ILE A 416 -2.16 -11.64 11.99
N ARG A 417 -2.65 -12.89 12.04
CA ARG A 417 -3.46 -13.39 13.16
C ARG A 417 -2.68 -13.36 14.47
N ASP A 418 -1.36 -13.49 14.39
CA ASP A 418 -0.44 -13.15 15.45
C ASP A 418 0.46 -11.99 15.02
N PRO A 419 0.09 -10.74 15.33
CA PRO A 419 0.83 -9.57 14.90
C PRO A 419 2.19 -9.39 15.59
N TYR A 420 2.49 -10.19 16.62
CA TYR A 420 3.82 -10.26 17.24
C TYR A 420 4.77 -11.17 16.45
N HIS A 421 4.22 -12.07 15.60
CA HIS A 421 4.98 -13.00 14.75
C HIS A 421 4.38 -13.02 13.32
N PRO A 422 4.40 -11.89 12.61
CA PRO A 422 3.86 -11.82 11.24
C PRO A 422 4.63 -12.77 10.33
N LYS A 423 3.91 -13.44 9.41
CA LYS A 423 4.51 -14.46 8.56
C LYS A 423 4.03 -14.36 7.13
N GLU A 424 4.94 -14.27 6.16
CA GLU A 424 4.58 -14.41 4.75
C GLU A 424 4.05 -15.82 4.47
N VAL A 425 2.91 -15.87 3.82
CA VAL A 425 2.22 -17.12 3.45
C VAL A 425 1.98 -17.23 1.95
N GLY A 426 2.24 -16.15 1.20
CA GLY A 426 2.13 -16.16 -0.25
C GLY A 426 2.66 -14.87 -0.87
N TYR A 427 2.91 -14.91 -2.18
CA TYR A 427 3.28 -13.74 -2.95
C TYR A 427 2.88 -13.89 -4.42
N PHE A 428 2.79 -12.74 -5.10
CA PHE A 428 2.67 -12.66 -6.54
C PHE A 428 3.51 -11.50 -7.07
N ILE A 429 4.40 -11.79 -8.03
CA ILE A 429 5.25 -10.82 -8.70
C ILE A 429 4.80 -10.78 -10.16
N PRO A 430 4.18 -9.68 -10.62
CA PRO A 430 3.74 -9.56 -12.01
C PRO A 430 4.88 -9.75 -13.01
N ALA A 431 4.55 -10.33 -14.17
CA ALA A 431 5.47 -10.34 -15.29
C ALA A 431 5.63 -8.93 -15.89
N ILE A 432 6.79 -8.61 -16.42
CA ILE A 432 6.98 -7.39 -17.21
C ILE A 432 6.29 -7.55 -18.58
N THR A 433 5.76 -6.44 -19.10
CA THR A 433 5.09 -6.37 -20.40
C THR A 433 5.80 -5.39 -21.32
N ALA A 434 5.37 -5.30 -22.57
CA ALA A 434 5.87 -4.29 -23.52
C ALA A 434 5.56 -2.85 -23.08
N ALA A 435 4.54 -2.65 -22.23
CA ALA A 435 4.18 -1.37 -21.67
C ALA A 435 4.97 -1.00 -20.40
N THR A 436 5.66 -2.00 -19.79
CA THR A 436 6.40 -1.78 -18.53
C THR A 436 7.51 -0.77 -18.74
N ASP A 437 7.50 0.29 -17.91
CA ASP A 437 8.42 1.41 -18.00
C ASP A 437 9.82 1.07 -17.45
N LYS A 438 10.81 1.86 -17.84
CA LYS A 438 12.19 1.72 -17.38
C LYS A 438 12.38 2.47 -16.06
N ARG A 439 13.24 1.90 -15.21
CA ARG A 439 13.76 2.55 -13.99
C ARG A 439 15.25 2.68 -14.08
N CYS A 440 15.76 3.87 -13.80
CA CYS A 440 17.16 4.21 -14.04
C CYS A 440 17.86 4.56 -12.72
N ILE A 441 19.16 4.24 -12.67
CA ILE A 441 20.11 4.74 -11.68
C ILE A 441 21.27 5.42 -12.40
N LYS A 442 22.06 6.24 -11.70
CA LYS A 442 23.31 6.79 -12.22
C LYS A 442 24.47 5.86 -11.89
N VAL A 443 25.18 5.38 -12.90
CA VAL A 443 26.42 4.62 -12.78
C VAL A 443 27.51 5.38 -13.51
N ASN A 444 28.53 5.83 -12.79
CA ASN A 444 29.60 6.66 -13.34
C ASN A 444 29.09 7.88 -14.14
N GLY A 445 27.99 8.50 -13.65
CA GLY A 445 27.38 9.68 -14.27
C GLY A 445 26.48 9.39 -15.47
N GLN A 446 26.39 8.15 -15.94
CA GLN A 446 25.52 7.71 -17.03
C GLN A 446 24.27 7.00 -16.49
N ASP A 447 23.15 7.09 -17.24
CA ASP A 447 21.94 6.37 -16.91
C ASP A 447 22.07 4.89 -17.25
N ALA A 448 21.89 4.05 -16.24
CA ALA A 448 21.70 2.61 -16.37
C ALA A 448 20.23 2.29 -16.08
N CYS A 449 19.48 1.86 -17.09
CA CYS A 449 18.05 1.69 -17.02
C CYS A 449 17.65 0.21 -17.19
N LYS A 450 16.76 -0.27 -16.35
CA LYS A 450 16.17 -1.60 -16.44
C LYS A 450 14.64 -1.50 -16.52
N VAL A 451 14.01 -2.36 -17.34
CA VAL A 451 12.55 -2.55 -17.32
C VAL A 451 12.21 -3.29 -16.05
N ALA A 452 11.36 -2.70 -15.20
CA ALA A 452 11.06 -3.29 -13.91
C ALA A 452 9.64 -2.93 -13.46
N ILE A 453 8.89 -3.95 -13.03
CA ILE A 453 7.61 -3.71 -12.34
C ILE A 453 7.82 -2.84 -11.11
N GLN A 454 6.77 -2.12 -10.75
CA GLN A 454 6.70 -1.34 -9.52
C GLN A 454 5.30 -1.49 -8.95
N SER A 455 5.01 -2.68 -8.36
CA SER A 455 3.74 -2.94 -7.69
C SER A 455 3.50 -1.86 -6.66
N ASN A 456 2.43 -1.09 -6.86
CA ASN A 456 2.25 0.16 -6.12
C ASN A 456 1.29 0.02 -4.95
N ASN A 457 0.00 -0.06 -5.21
CA ASN A 457 -1.01 -0.27 -4.18
C ASN A 457 -1.78 -1.57 -4.45
N VAL A 458 -2.40 -2.04 -3.39
CA VAL A 458 -3.23 -3.23 -3.39
C VAL A 458 -4.53 -2.93 -2.66
N GLU A 459 -5.62 -3.53 -3.12
CA GLU A 459 -6.91 -3.50 -2.43
C GLU A 459 -7.59 -4.85 -2.52
N THR A 460 -8.60 -5.07 -1.70
CA THR A 460 -9.35 -6.33 -1.64
C THR A 460 -10.85 -6.07 -1.69
N ASP A 461 -11.61 -7.05 -2.17
CA ASP A 461 -13.06 -7.00 -2.10
C ASP A 461 -13.63 -8.03 -1.11
N ASP A 462 -14.95 -7.98 -0.93
CA ASP A 462 -15.72 -8.85 -0.04
C ASP A 462 -15.87 -10.30 -0.57
N ARG A 463 -15.58 -10.52 -1.85
CA ARG A 463 -15.56 -11.84 -2.51
C ARG A 463 -14.24 -12.59 -2.28
N GLY A 464 -13.20 -11.88 -1.82
CA GLY A 464 -11.86 -12.45 -1.58
C GLY A 464 -10.90 -12.33 -2.75
N TYR A 465 -11.14 -11.42 -3.68
CA TYR A 465 -10.17 -11.06 -4.71
C TYR A 465 -9.25 -9.95 -4.24
N ILE A 466 -8.02 -9.98 -4.75
CA ILE A 466 -6.96 -9.03 -4.45
C ILE A 466 -6.60 -8.30 -5.75
N TYR A 467 -6.59 -6.97 -5.70
CA TYR A 467 -6.38 -6.08 -6.84
C TYR A 467 -5.07 -5.35 -6.68
N VAL A 468 -4.08 -5.69 -7.48
CA VAL A 468 -2.74 -5.10 -7.44
C VAL A 468 -2.55 -4.25 -8.69
N VAL A 469 -2.12 -3.02 -8.49
CA VAL A 469 -1.80 -2.09 -9.59
C VAL A 469 -0.33 -1.75 -9.61
N ASP A 470 0.16 -1.36 -10.78
CA ASP A 470 1.58 -1.14 -11.01
C ASP A 470 1.85 0.27 -11.54
N ARG A 471 2.79 1.01 -10.91
CA ARG A 471 3.16 2.38 -11.34
C ARG A 471 4.13 2.42 -12.51
N ALA A 472 4.66 1.27 -12.92
CA ALA A 472 5.49 1.14 -14.12
C ALA A 472 4.67 0.70 -15.34
N ASN A 473 3.39 1.06 -15.41
CA ASN A 473 2.49 0.83 -16.55
C ASN A 473 2.16 -0.65 -16.83
N THR A 474 2.41 -1.56 -15.88
CA THR A 474 2.18 -3.00 -16.09
C THR A 474 0.69 -3.37 -16.00
N GLY A 475 -0.16 -2.51 -15.42
CA GLY A 475 -1.61 -2.69 -15.40
C GLY A 475 -2.18 -3.11 -14.04
N LEU A 476 -3.41 -3.67 -14.09
CA LEU A 476 -4.17 -4.23 -12.97
C LEU A 476 -4.09 -5.75 -13.01
N HIS A 477 -3.71 -6.37 -11.90
CA HIS A 477 -3.70 -7.81 -11.70
C HIS A 477 -4.75 -8.17 -10.64
N ILE A 478 -5.70 -9.02 -10.99
CA ILE A 478 -6.73 -9.55 -10.08
C ILE A 478 -6.28 -10.95 -9.65
N LEU A 479 -6.11 -11.13 -8.36
CA LEU A 479 -5.51 -12.31 -7.77
C LEU A 479 -6.47 -12.97 -6.79
N GLU A 480 -6.19 -14.23 -6.47
CA GLU A 480 -6.76 -14.92 -5.31
C GLU A 480 -5.68 -15.66 -4.53
N VAL A 481 -5.92 -15.90 -3.25
CA VAL A 481 -5.07 -16.79 -2.43
C VAL A 481 -5.41 -18.25 -2.69
N THR A 482 -4.39 -19.10 -2.63
CA THR A 482 -4.50 -20.55 -2.83
C THR A 482 -3.77 -21.30 -1.71
N GLY A 483 -3.95 -22.62 -1.63
CA GLY A 483 -3.25 -23.47 -0.68
C GLY A 483 -3.32 -22.95 0.77
N PRO A 484 -2.24 -23.04 1.56
CA PRO A 484 -2.22 -22.64 2.96
C PRO A 484 -2.65 -21.18 3.23
N ALA A 485 -2.40 -20.26 2.30
CA ALA A 485 -2.87 -18.86 2.44
C ALA A 485 -4.41 -18.77 2.38
N ARG A 486 -5.06 -19.62 1.56
CA ARG A 486 -6.52 -19.67 1.47
C ARG A 486 -7.15 -20.26 2.75
N GLU A 487 -6.51 -21.23 3.38
CA GLU A 487 -7.00 -21.86 4.62
C GLU A 487 -7.11 -20.88 5.80
N ILE A 488 -6.34 -19.77 5.77
CA ILE A 488 -6.40 -18.70 6.77
C ILE A 488 -7.70 -17.90 6.65
N THR A 489 -8.27 -17.85 5.47
CA THR A 489 -9.51 -17.12 5.18
C THR A 489 -10.74 -17.98 5.47
N ALA A 490 -11.93 -17.38 5.46
CA ALA A 490 -13.19 -18.12 5.53
C ALA A 490 -13.76 -18.43 4.14
N LEU A 491 -12.94 -18.34 3.10
CA LEU A 491 -13.36 -18.62 1.72
C LEU A 491 -13.58 -20.12 1.53
N PRO A 492 -14.59 -20.53 0.73
CA PRO A 492 -14.79 -21.93 0.35
C PRO A 492 -13.52 -22.53 -0.26
N ALA A 493 -13.30 -23.84 -0.08
CA ALA A 493 -12.28 -24.54 -0.83
C ALA A 493 -12.60 -24.50 -2.33
N ASN A 494 -11.60 -24.25 -3.17
CA ASN A 494 -11.74 -24.31 -4.63
C ASN A 494 -11.71 -25.75 -5.12
#